data_58786e02a8bfd5b167a73b4080bbb35c
#
_entry.id   58786e02a8bfd5b167a73b4080bbb35c
#
_cell.length_a   1.000
_cell.length_b   1.000
_cell.length_c   1.000
_cell.angle_alpha   90.00
_cell.angle_beta   90.00
_cell.angle_gamma   90.00
#
_symmetry.space_group_name_H-M   'P 1'
#
loop_
_entity.id
_entity.type
_entity.pdbx_description
1 polymer ?
#
loop_
_entity_poly.entity_id
_entity_poly.type
_entity_poly.pdbx_seq_one_letter_code
_entity_poly.pdbx_strand_id
1 'polypeptide(L)'
;MKTKETYFFTAMFMVVVATGSCQKKQPVTGGTNTTPDPVVTAPVKTDVAMWLTQPDQSSLFQKQNIGLLFSSGTNSNPTITIDTTKTYQTIDGFGYTLTGGSATLINNLPAAQKDALLKELFATDSTKIGVSYLRISLGASDLSATTFTYDELPAGQTSDNALQYFSIDQEKTDLIPILKKIIAINPSIKILSCPWTSPTWMKTNNSFRGGSLSTTYYDAYARYFIKYIQAMKAEGIIIDAITPQNEPLNPNNTPSLVMQANEQTAFIKNYLGPQFKTAGITTKIISYDHNLDRTDYPLTVLADAAANPYVDGSAFHLYSGSITSMSAVHDAYPTKNVYFTEQWVGGPGNFAGDLSWHVNNLIIGATRNWSRNVLEWNLAADAGYGPHTVGGCTTCLGALTIGPATVTRNVSYYIVAHASKFVRPGSVRIDSNTPDNLSNVAFKTADGKKVLIVLNTSATLQNFNIKFNNKIVTASLGGGSVATFVW
;
A
#
# COMPACT_ATOMS: atom_id res chain seq x y z
N MET A 1 62.80 21.58 -10.11
CA MET A 1 63.64 20.46 -10.53
C MET A 1 62.70 19.32 -10.89
N LYS A 2 62.43 19.14 -12.17
CA LYS A 2 62.83 18.06 -13.09
C LYS A 2 62.27 16.71 -12.64
N THR A 3 61.52 15.90 -13.39
CA THR A 3 61.71 15.57 -14.81
C THR A 3 60.40 14.99 -15.38
N LYS A 4 60.12 15.31 -16.66
CA LYS A 4 59.13 14.65 -17.54
C LYS A 4 59.72 13.36 -18.06
N GLU A 5 58.95 12.28 -18.13
CA GLU A 5 59.27 11.13 -19.00
C GLU A 5 58.18 10.96 -20.03
N THR A 6 58.63 10.93 -21.28
CA THR A 6 57.82 10.76 -22.49
C THR A 6 58.05 9.34 -23.01
N TYR A 7 56.97 8.56 -23.21
CA TYR A 7 57.09 7.27 -23.89
C TYR A 7 56.54 7.35 -25.31
N PHE A 8 57.44 7.01 -26.26
CA PHE A 8 57.17 6.84 -27.68
C PHE A 8 56.51 5.48 -27.92
N PHE A 9 55.42 5.43 -28.70
CA PHE A 9 54.89 4.20 -29.29
C PHE A 9 55.27 4.13 -30.76
N THR A 10 56.04 3.10 -31.14
CA THR A 10 56.44 2.77 -32.50
C THR A 10 55.40 1.87 -33.14
N ALA A 11 54.75 2.31 -34.20
CA ALA A 11 53.88 1.49 -35.03
C ALA A 11 54.64 0.64 -36.01
N MET A 12 54.43 -0.66 -35.99
CA MET A 12 55.05 -1.64 -36.93
C MET A 12 53.96 -2.06 -37.93
N PHE A 13 54.14 -1.67 -39.20
CA PHE A 13 53.34 -2.13 -40.33
C PHE A 13 53.84 -3.50 -40.81
N MET A 14 52.91 -4.50 -40.79
CA MET A 14 53.15 -5.80 -41.46
C MET A 14 52.36 -5.84 -42.77
N VAL A 15 53.10 -5.97 -43.89
CA VAL A 15 52.57 -6.23 -45.22
C VAL A 15 52.38 -7.74 -45.37
N VAL A 16 51.17 -8.21 -45.64
CA VAL A 16 50.91 -9.62 -46.01
C VAL A 16 50.54 -9.69 -47.46
N VAL A 17 51.35 -10.41 -48.18
CA VAL A 17 51.18 -10.73 -49.61
C VAL A 17 50.20 -11.84 -49.78
N ALA A 18 49.12 -11.60 -50.54
CA ALA A 18 48.07 -12.59 -50.83
C ALA A 18 48.51 -13.42 -52.06
N THR A 19 48.63 -14.72 -51.86
CA THR A 19 48.75 -15.71 -53.01
C THR A 19 47.38 -16.37 -53.15
N GLY A 20 46.77 -16.18 -54.31
CA GLY A 20 45.46 -16.78 -54.62
C GLY A 20 45.57 -18.29 -54.87
N SER A 21 44.61 -19.05 -54.25
CA SER A 21 44.35 -20.42 -54.63
C SER A 21 42.84 -20.59 -54.84
N CYS A 22 42.45 -20.97 -56.05
CA CYS A 22 41.06 -21.29 -56.39
C CYS A 22 40.65 -22.62 -55.77
N GLN A 23 39.69 -22.59 -54.82
CA GLN A 23 39.00 -23.79 -54.42
C GLN A 23 37.50 -23.67 -54.75
N LYS A 24 36.95 -24.74 -55.29
CA LYS A 24 35.53 -24.92 -55.70
C LYS A 24 34.57 -24.72 -54.51
N LYS A 25 33.52 -23.90 -54.70
CA LYS A 25 32.41 -23.76 -53.79
C LYS A 25 31.61 -25.07 -53.63
N GLN A 26 31.56 -25.62 -52.42
CA GLN A 26 30.49 -26.53 -52.00
C GLN A 26 29.30 -25.75 -51.49
N PRO A 27 28.06 -26.21 -51.63
CA PRO A 27 26.85 -25.53 -51.14
C PRO A 27 26.80 -25.59 -49.61
N VAL A 28 26.75 -24.41 -48.97
CA VAL A 28 26.51 -24.27 -47.54
C VAL A 28 25.03 -24.53 -47.29
N THR A 29 24.71 -25.67 -46.68
CA THR A 29 23.41 -25.91 -46.09
C THR A 29 23.27 -24.95 -44.88
N GLY A 30 22.42 -23.94 -45.02
CA GLY A 30 22.11 -23.00 -43.95
C GLY A 30 21.39 -23.73 -42.82
N GLY A 31 22.09 -23.97 -41.72
CA GLY A 31 21.50 -24.30 -40.45
C GLY A 31 20.83 -23.05 -39.90
N THR A 32 19.52 -22.96 -39.96
CA THR A 32 18.71 -22.00 -39.19
C THR A 32 18.84 -22.37 -37.72
N ASN A 33 19.63 -21.61 -36.96
CA ASN A 33 19.51 -21.61 -35.49
C ASN A 33 18.13 -21.01 -35.12
N THR A 34 17.13 -21.86 -35.18
CA THR A 34 15.85 -21.54 -34.49
C THR A 34 16.08 -21.80 -33.03
N THR A 35 16.21 -20.73 -32.22
CA THR A 35 15.91 -20.81 -30.78
C THR A 35 14.52 -21.45 -30.66
N PRO A 36 14.38 -22.55 -29.92
CA PRO A 36 13.06 -23.16 -29.75
C PRO A 36 12.13 -22.13 -29.13
N ASP A 37 10.97 -21.90 -29.76
CA ASP A 37 9.89 -21.12 -29.16
C ASP A 37 9.60 -21.64 -27.76
N PRO A 38 9.33 -20.75 -26.77
CA PRO A 38 8.98 -21.17 -25.43
C PRO A 38 7.80 -22.13 -25.52
N VAL A 39 7.97 -23.35 -25.00
CA VAL A 39 6.92 -24.37 -24.96
C VAL A 39 5.77 -23.82 -24.11
N VAL A 40 4.75 -23.28 -24.73
CA VAL A 40 3.50 -22.89 -24.05
C VAL A 40 2.78 -24.18 -23.67
N THR A 41 2.99 -24.63 -22.43
CA THR A 41 2.26 -25.77 -21.89
C THR A 41 0.77 -25.43 -21.84
N ALA A 42 -0.08 -26.32 -22.39
CA ALA A 42 -1.53 -26.14 -22.35
C ALA A 42 -2.01 -25.95 -20.89
N PRO A 43 -3.06 -25.13 -20.66
CA PRO A 43 -3.61 -24.94 -19.33
C PRO A 43 -4.08 -26.26 -18.73
N VAL A 44 -3.63 -26.60 -17.53
CA VAL A 44 -4.08 -27.77 -16.79
C VAL A 44 -5.47 -27.51 -16.23
N LYS A 45 -6.40 -28.48 -16.33
CA LYS A 45 -7.71 -28.35 -15.70
C LYS A 45 -7.57 -28.22 -14.20
N THR A 46 -8.19 -27.21 -13.61
CA THR A 46 -8.15 -26.92 -12.17
C THR A 46 -9.49 -26.36 -11.69
N ASP A 47 -9.93 -26.75 -10.50
CA ASP A 47 -11.07 -26.15 -9.80
C ASP A 47 -10.62 -24.95 -8.96
N VAL A 48 -9.35 -24.96 -8.48
CA VAL A 48 -8.77 -23.93 -7.65
C VAL A 48 -7.54 -23.36 -8.35
N ALA A 49 -7.58 -22.10 -8.70
CA ALA A 49 -6.43 -21.40 -9.24
C ALA A 49 -5.50 -20.94 -8.10
N MET A 50 -4.19 -21.00 -8.31
CA MET A 50 -3.17 -20.64 -7.32
C MET A 50 -2.20 -19.59 -7.88
N TRP A 51 -1.90 -18.57 -7.07
CA TRP A 51 -0.82 -17.59 -7.30
C TRP A 51 0.19 -17.72 -6.19
N LEU A 52 1.48 -17.73 -6.53
CA LEU A 52 2.58 -18.05 -5.62
C LEU A 52 3.63 -16.94 -5.61
N THR A 53 4.10 -16.60 -4.39
CA THR A 53 5.35 -15.88 -4.15
C THR A 53 6.23 -16.71 -3.25
N GLN A 54 7.49 -16.95 -3.67
CA GLN A 54 8.50 -17.68 -2.92
C GLN A 54 9.53 -16.75 -2.30
N PRO A 55 10.07 -17.07 -1.11
CA PRO A 55 11.02 -16.20 -0.40
C PRO A 55 12.36 -16.04 -1.14
N ASP A 56 12.74 -17.00 -2.00
CA ASP A 56 13.92 -16.97 -2.86
C ASP A 56 13.69 -16.23 -4.20
N GLN A 57 12.49 -15.65 -4.38
CA GLN A 57 12.07 -14.90 -5.56
C GLN A 57 11.99 -15.72 -6.87
N SER A 58 12.09 -17.06 -6.81
CA SER A 58 11.93 -17.94 -7.98
C SER A 58 10.51 -17.93 -8.55
N SER A 59 9.53 -17.51 -7.76
CA SER A 59 8.16 -17.17 -8.18
C SER A 59 7.75 -15.86 -7.52
N LEU A 60 7.24 -14.90 -8.29
CA LEU A 60 6.84 -13.57 -7.83
C LEU A 60 5.40 -13.30 -8.27
N PHE A 61 4.44 -13.62 -7.39
CA PHE A 61 2.99 -13.52 -7.64
C PHE A 61 2.58 -14.21 -8.95
N GLN A 62 3.16 -15.36 -9.22
CA GLN A 62 2.99 -16.08 -10.46
C GLN A 62 1.83 -17.06 -10.38
N LYS A 63 0.92 -17.02 -11.36
CA LYS A 63 -0.13 -18.03 -11.49
C LYS A 63 0.49 -19.39 -11.81
N GLN A 64 0.12 -20.41 -11.04
CA GLN A 64 0.63 -21.75 -11.18
C GLN A 64 -0.21 -22.57 -12.19
N ASN A 65 0.45 -23.33 -13.07
CA ASN A 65 -0.21 -24.24 -14.01
C ASN A 65 -0.28 -25.66 -13.42
N ILE A 66 -1.06 -25.83 -12.37
CA ILE A 66 -1.23 -27.09 -11.63
C ILE A 66 -2.70 -27.49 -11.51
N GLY A 67 -2.97 -28.78 -11.46
CA GLY A 67 -4.33 -29.35 -11.33
C GLY A 67 -4.75 -29.48 -9.87
N LEU A 68 -5.39 -28.46 -9.32
CA LEU A 68 -6.01 -28.50 -7.99
C LEU A 68 -7.50 -28.81 -8.13
N LEU A 69 -7.86 -30.07 -7.98
CA LEU A 69 -9.23 -30.56 -8.17
C LEU A 69 -9.85 -31.01 -6.85
N PHE A 70 -11.08 -30.58 -6.58
CA PHE A 70 -11.84 -31.03 -5.42
C PHE A 70 -12.26 -32.49 -5.55
N SER A 71 -11.99 -33.28 -4.50
CA SER A 71 -12.36 -34.69 -4.40
C SER A 71 -13.07 -34.99 -3.07
N SER A 72 -13.76 -36.12 -3.01
CA SER A 72 -14.40 -36.62 -1.78
C SER A 72 -13.44 -37.45 -0.91
N GLY A 73 -12.15 -37.57 -1.31
CA GLY A 73 -11.14 -38.32 -0.57
C GLY A 73 -10.79 -37.70 0.77
N THR A 74 -10.12 -38.46 1.62
CA THR A 74 -9.52 -38.01 2.87
C THR A 74 -8.06 -38.44 2.91
N ASN A 75 -7.23 -37.67 3.62
CA ASN A 75 -5.85 -37.98 3.92
C ASN A 75 -5.47 -37.39 5.29
N SER A 76 -4.26 -37.66 5.77
CA SER A 76 -3.79 -37.21 7.07
C SER A 76 -3.19 -35.79 7.08
N ASN A 77 -3.19 -35.07 5.98
CA ASN A 77 -2.62 -33.71 5.92
C ASN A 77 -3.40 -32.72 6.79
N PRO A 78 -2.72 -31.73 7.38
CA PRO A 78 -3.39 -30.57 8.02
C PRO A 78 -4.44 -30.00 7.10
N THR A 79 -5.59 -29.61 7.62
CA THR A 79 -6.74 -29.19 6.80
C THR A 79 -7.21 -27.80 7.21
N ILE A 80 -7.18 -26.87 6.25
CA ILE A 80 -7.84 -25.56 6.35
C ILE A 80 -9.30 -25.76 5.90
N THR A 81 -10.23 -25.63 6.84
CA THR A 81 -11.67 -25.75 6.59
C THR A 81 -12.28 -24.38 6.41
N ILE A 82 -12.96 -24.16 5.30
CA ILE A 82 -13.63 -22.91 4.95
C ILE A 82 -15.12 -23.00 5.28
N ASP A 83 -15.61 -22.09 6.11
CA ASP A 83 -17.02 -21.97 6.47
C ASP A 83 -17.60 -20.64 5.99
N THR A 84 -18.40 -20.67 4.94
CA THR A 84 -19.05 -19.50 4.34
C THR A 84 -20.30 -19.05 5.09
N THR A 85 -20.77 -19.82 6.07
CA THR A 85 -21.93 -19.45 6.89
C THR A 85 -21.58 -18.46 7.99
N LYS A 86 -20.30 -18.43 8.41
CA LYS A 86 -19.77 -17.46 9.36
C LYS A 86 -19.10 -16.33 8.61
N THR A 87 -19.64 -15.14 8.76
CA THR A 87 -19.15 -13.93 8.10
C THR A 87 -18.74 -12.89 9.14
N TYR A 88 -17.78 -12.05 8.74
CA TYR A 88 -17.24 -10.99 9.58
C TYR A 88 -17.33 -9.63 8.83
N GLN A 89 -16.31 -8.78 8.93
CA GLN A 89 -16.33 -7.46 8.30
C GLN A 89 -16.29 -7.54 6.77
N THR A 90 -16.87 -6.52 6.16
CA THR A 90 -16.70 -6.23 4.72
C THR A 90 -15.37 -5.52 4.50
N ILE A 91 -14.68 -5.89 3.43
CA ILE A 91 -13.40 -5.32 3.04
C ILE A 91 -13.62 -4.11 2.14
N ASP A 92 -12.94 -3.01 2.47
CA ASP A 92 -12.92 -1.77 1.68
C ASP A 92 -11.80 -1.75 0.64
N GLY A 93 -10.70 -2.46 0.89
CA GLY A 93 -9.64 -2.63 -0.10
C GLY A 93 -8.22 -2.77 0.47
N PHE A 94 -7.27 -2.93 -0.44
CA PHE A 94 -5.83 -3.06 -0.14
C PHE A 94 -5.03 -2.11 -1.02
N GLY A 95 -3.93 -1.57 -0.49
CA GLY A 95 -3.11 -0.66 -1.26
C GLY A 95 -1.97 -0.01 -0.50
N TYR A 96 -1.74 1.27 -0.80
CA TYR A 96 -0.56 2.01 -0.37
C TYR A 96 -0.90 3.46 -0.07
N THR A 97 0.07 4.16 0.55
CA THR A 97 0.07 5.63 0.54
C THR A 97 0.71 6.12 -0.77
N LEU A 98 -0.07 6.86 -1.56
CA LEU A 98 0.43 7.65 -2.68
C LEU A 98 0.94 8.99 -2.12
N THR A 99 2.19 8.99 -1.66
CA THR A 99 2.86 10.19 -1.13
C THR A 99 3.14 11.21 -2.23
N GLY A 100 3.40 12.46 -1.89
CA GLY A 100 3.82 13.48 -2.85
C GLY A 100 5.04 13.02 -3.66
N GLY A 101 6.06 12.45 -3.00
CA GLY A 101 7.23 11.89 -3.66
C GLY A 101 6.90 10.74 -4.62
N SER A 102 6.01 9.82 -4.21
CA SER A 102 5.53 8.74 -5.10
C SER A 102 4.83 9.29 -6.35
N ALA A 103 3.99 10.30 -6.17
CA ALA A 103 3.28 10.94 -7.28
C ALA A 103 4.25 11.63 -8.26
N THR A 104 5.23 12.36 -7.74
CA THR A 104 6.28 13.02 -8.52
C THR A 104 7.09 12.01 -9.35
N LEU A 105 7.56 10.92 -8.73
CA LEU A 105 8.32 9.88 -9.43
C LEU A 105 7.51 9.22 -10.54
N ILE A 106 6.26 8.86 -10.28
CA ILE A 106 5.37 8.27 -11.27
C ILE A 106 5.08 9.27 -12.39
N ASN A 107 4.81 10.54 -12.04
CA ASN A 107 4.49 11.57 -13.03
C ASN A 107 5.66 11.89 -13.97
N ASN A 108 6.90 11.75 -13.50
CA ASN A 108 8.11 11.99 -14.28
C ASN A 108 8.47 10.82 -15.22
N LEU A 109 7.82 9.67 -15.14
CA LEU A 109 8.02 8.59 -16.08
C LEU A 109 7.59 8.99 -17.51
N PRO A 110 8.25 8.45 -18.56
CA PRO A 110 7.76 8.55 -19.93
C PRO A 110 6.28 8.15 -20.02
N ALA A 111 5.49 8.86 -20.81
CA ALA A 111 4.01 8.72 -20.83
C ALA A 111 3.54 7.28 -21.01
N ALA A 112 4.12 6.53 -21.95
CA ALA A 112 3.76 5.13 -22.19
C ALA A 112 4.10 4.22 -20.99
N GLN A 113 5.24 4.45 -20.34
CA GLN A 113 5.66 3.68 -19.16
C GLN A 113 4.76 4.01 -17.95
N LYS A 114 4.45 5.29 -17.72
CA LYS A 114 3.50 5.74 -16.71
C LYS A 114 2.14 5.07 -16.89
N ASP A 115 1.57 5.13 -18.08
CA ASP A 115 0.25 4.57 -18.36
C ASP A 115 0.24 3.02 -18.21
N ALA A 116 1.31 2.34 -18.62
CA ALA A 116 1.47 0.91 -18.42
C ALA A 116 1.57 0.54 -16.92
N LEU A 117 2.37 1.29 -16.15
CA LEU A 117 2.53 1.09 -14.71
C LEU A 117 1.21 1.33 -13.96
N LEU A 118 0.51 2.42 -14.24
CA LEU A 118 -0.77 2.69 -13.58
C LEU A 118 -1.82 1.62 -13.93
N LYS A 119 -1.87 1.11 -15.16
CA LYS A 119 -2.72 -0.04 -15.51
C LYS A 119 -2.30 -1.30 -14.76
N GLU A 120 -1.02 -1.59 -14.63
CA GLU A 120 -0.51 -2.73 -13.87
C GLU A 120 -0.97 -2.68 -12.40
N LEU A 121 -0.88 -1.52 -11.77
CA LEU A 121 -1.23 -1.33 -10.37
C LEU A 121 -2.74 -1.36 -10.12
N PHE A 122 -3.55 -0.69 -10.94
CA PHE A 122 -4.94 -0.37 -10.60
C PHE A 122 -6.00 -1.13 -11.41
N ALA A 123 -5.67 -1.71 -12.56
CA ALA A 123 -6.60 -2.58 -13.29
C ALA A 123 -6.62 -3.99 -12.65
N THR A 124 -7.63 -4.81 -13.02
CA THR A 124 -7.87 -6.14 -12.42
C THR A 124 -7.67 -7.31 -13.37
N ASP A 125 -7.55 -7.04 -14.67
CA ASP A 125 -7.39 -8.05 -15.71
C ASP A 125 -5.96 -8.66 -15.71
N SER A 126 -5.81 -9.83 -16.30
CA SER A 126 -4.54 -10.50 -16.60
C SER A 126 -3.57 -10.48 -15.39
N THR A 127 -2.39 -9.89 -15.54
CA THR A 127 -1.31 -9.82 -14.53
C THR A 127 -1.41 -8.62 -13.60
N LYS A 128 -2.42 -7.74 -13.77
CA LYS A 128 -2.62 -6.54 -12.97
C LYS A 128 -2.96 -6.89 -11.53
N ILE A 129 -2.55 -6.06 -10.57
CA ILE A 129 -2.71 -6.36 -9.14
C ILE A 129 -3.94 -5.73 -8.49
N GLY A 130 -4.60 -4.77 -9.16
CA GLY A 130 -5.90 -4.26 -8.75
C GLY A 130 -5.92 -3.52 -7.41
N VAL A 131 -4.93 -2.68 -7.12
CA VAL A 131 -4.97 -1.79 -5.95
C VAL A 131 -6.31 -1.08 -5.88
N SER A 132 -6.95 -1.07 -4.71
CA SER A 132 -8.33 -0.61 -4.53
C SER A 132 -8.51 0.40 -3.41
N TYR A 133 -7.47 0.70 -2.65
CA TYR A 133 -7.48 1.70 -1.60
C TYR A 133 -6.17 2.48 -1.62
N LEU A 134 -6.25 3.80 -1.55
CA LEU A 134 -5.10 4.68 -1.40
C LEU A 134 -5.25 5.54 -0.15
N ARG A 135 -4.11 5.80 0.50
CA ARG A 135 -3.95 6.90 1.45
C ARG A 135 -3.16 8.01 0.76
N ILE A 136 -3.51 9.26 1.02
CA ILE A 136 -2.79 10.44 0.53
C ILE A 136 -2.57 11.43 1.66
N SER A 137 -1.52 12.22 1.59
CA SER A 137 -1.32 13.30 2.54
C SER A 137 -2.23 14.50 2.23
N LEU A 138 -2.66 15.20 3.28
CA LEU A 138 -3.29 16.50 3.22
C LEU A 138 -2.21 17.54 3.54
N GLY A 139 -1.63 18.15 2.50
CA GLY A 139 -0.35 18.83 2.56
C GLY A 139 0.82 17.85 2.47
N ALA A 140 2.00 18.26 2.87
CA ALA A 140 3.18 17.41 2.83
C ALA A 140 3.11 16.26 3.84
N SER A 141 3.62 15.09 3.44
CA SER A 141 4.14 14.05 4.35
C SER A 141 5.67 14.18 4.46
N ASP A 142 6.29 13.34 5.27
CA ASP A 142 7.74 13.19 5.33
C ASP A 142 8.35 12.65 4.01
N LEU A 143 7.55 12.00 3.16
CA LEU A 143 7.92 11.59 1.80
C LEU A 143 7.39 12.56 0.72
N SER A 144 7.44 13.84 0.99
CA SER A 144 7.29 14.94 0.04
C SER A 144 8.65 15.62 -0.17
N ALA A 145 8.90 16.22 -1.32
CA ALA A 145 10.17 16.89 -1.61
C ALA A 145 10.45 18.06 -0.66
N THR A 146 9.39 18.72 -0.19
CA THR A 146 9.44 19.86 0.75
C THR A 146 8.28 19.78 1.73
N THR A 147 8.40 20.50 2.87
CA THR A 147 7.30 20.69 3.81
C THR A 147 6.38 21.81 3.32
N PHE A 148 5.08 21.59 3.36
CA PHE A 148 4.05 22.60 3.06
C PHE A 148 2.71 22.18 3.65
N THR A 149 1.82 23.17 3.81
CA THR A 149 0.38 22.95 3.97
C THR A 149 -0.37 23.77 2.90
N TYR A 150 -1.67 23.70 2.89
CA TYR A 150 -2.45 24.44 1.87
C TYR A 150 -2.83 25.86 2.29
N ASP A 151 -2.33 26.33 3.45
CA ASP A 151 -2.66 27.66 3.98
C ASP A 151 -1.49 28.26 4.78
N GLU A 152 -0.29 28.28 4.20
CA GLU A 152 0.85 28.98 4.78
C GLU A 152 0.75 30.49 4.51
N LEU A 153 1.08 31.29 5.53
CA LEU A 153 0.90 32.74 5.48
C LEU A 153 1.96 33.45 4.63
N PRO A 154 1.56 34.44 3.82
CA PRO A 154 2.50 35.37 3.23
C PRO A 154 3.27 36.16 4.29
N ALA A 155 4.45 36.67 3.91
CA ALA A 155 5.28 37.49 4.81
C ALA A 155 4.49 38.67 5.42
N GLY A 156 4.61 38.85 6.70
CA GLY A 156 3.95 39.95 7.45
C GLY A 156 2.54 39.60 7.97
N GLN A 157 1.98 38.46 7.60
CA GLN A 157 0.71 37.95 8.16
C GLN A 157 1.00 37.08 9.40
N THR A 158 0.08 37.07 10.37
CA THR A 158 0.20 36.29 11.61
C THR A 158 -0.90 35.25 11.79
N SER A 159 -2.00 35.35 11.02
CA SER A 159 -3.11 34.38 11.01
C SER A 159 -3.98 34.55 9.76
N ASP A 160 -4.70 33.52 9.39
CA ASP A 160 -5.74 33.56 8.36
C ASP A 160 -6.99 32.78 8.79
N ASN A 161 -7.72 33.30 9.76
CA ASN A 161 -8.94 32.66 10.25
C ASN A 161 -10.01 32.45 9.16
N ALA A 162 -9.99 33.23 8.08
CA ALA A 162 -10.91 33.10 6.95
C ALA A 162 -10.42 32.11 5.89
N LEU A 163 -9.20 31.61 6.00
CA LEU A 163 -8.54 30.71 5.05
C LEU A 163 -8.52 31.30 3.64
N GLN A 164 -8.15 32.59 3.52
CA GLN A 164 -8.10 33.32 2.24
C GLN A 164 -6.93 32.85 1.37
N TYR A 165 -5.84 32.39 2.00
CA TYR A 165 -4.64 31.91 1.32
C TYR A 165 -4.70 30.41 1.02
N PHE A 166 -5.79 29.73 1.41
CA PHE A 166 -5.95 28.31 1.13
C PHE A 166 -5.92 27.99 -0.36
N SER A 167 -4.99 27.13 -0.77
CA SER A 167 -4.90 26.61 -2.15
C SER A 167 -4.32 25.19 -2.18
N ILE A 168 -4.89 24.32 -3.03
CA ILE A 168 -4.33 22.99 -3.37
C ILE A 168 -3.54 23.03 -4.68
N ASP A 169 -3.19 24.19 -5.22
CA ASP A 169 -2.55 24.33 -6.53
C ASP A 169 -1.22 23.60 -6.61
N GLN A 170 -0.53 23.45 -5.49
CA GLN A 170 0.72 22.70 -5.40
C GLN A 170 0.55 21.23 -5.81
N GLU A 171 -0.60 20.63 -5.55
CA GLU A 171 -0.90 19.24 -5.91
C GLU A 171 -1.29 19.06 -7.39
N LYS A 172 -1.56 20.15 -8.10
CA LYS A 172 -1.91 20.14 -9.52
C LYS A 172 -0.73 19.75 -10.42
N THR A 173 0.49 19.79 -9.89
CA THR A 173 1.68 19.40 -10.64
C THR A 173 1.78 17.87 -10.77
N ASP A 174 1.59 17.14 -9.70
CA ASP A 174 1.86 15.70 -9.66
C ASP A 174 0.69 14.87 -9.12
N LEU A 175 0.26 15.08 -7.88
CA LEU A 175 -0.70 14.21 -7.18
C LEU A 175 -2.05 14.17 -7.89
N ILE A 176 -2.63 15.32 -8.18
CA ILE A 176 -3.97 15.42 -8.84
C ILE A 176 -3.97 14.79 -10.23
N PRO A 177 -3.01 15.05 -11.14
CA PRO A 177 -2.93 14.39 -12.44
C PRO A 177 -2.81 12.85 -12.32
N ILE A 178 -2.03 12.35 -11.38
CA ILE A 178 -1.89 10.90 -11.17
C ILE A 178 -3.18 10.30 -10.61
N LEU A 179 -3.83 10.93 -9.62
CA LEU A 179 -5.12 10.49 -9.10
C LEU A 179 -6.21 10.44 -10.19
N LYS A 180 -6.28 11.44 -11.07
CA LYS A 180 -7.23 11.44 -12.20
C LYS A 180 -7.00 10.26 -13.15
N LYS A 181 -5.75 9.91 -13.45
CA LYS A 181 -5.41 8.72 -14.24
C LYS A 181 -5.78 7.41 -13.51
N ILE A 182 -5.54 7.34 -12.22
CA ILE A 182 -5.91 6.18 -11.40
C ILE A 182 -7.43 6.00 -11.37
N ILE A 183 -8.18 7.06 -11.13
CA ILE A 183 -9.66 7.03 -11.09
C ILE A 183 -10.23 6.64 -12.47
N ALA A 184 -9.62 7.06 -13.57
CA ALA A 184 -10.02 6.64 -14.92
C ALA A 184 -9.82 5.13 -15.16
N ILE A 185 -8.82 4.50 -14.50
CA ILE A 185 -8.56 3.05 -14.57
C ILE A 185 -9.46 2.29 -13.59
N ASN A 186 -9.59 2.78 -12.38
CA ASN A 186 -10.37 2.18 -11.29
C ASN A 186 -11.29 3.22 -10.64
N PRO A 187 -12.51 3.45 -11.18
CA PRO A 187 -13.45 4.43 -10.63
C PRO A 187 -13.96 4.11 -9.22
N SER A 188 -13.77 2.87 -8.75
CA SER A 188 -14.20 2.43 -7.42
C SER A 188 -13.11 2.53 -6.35
N ILE A 189 -11.95 3.11 -6.69
CA ILE A 189 -10.86 3.25 -5.74
C ILE A 189 -11.30 4.09 -4.54
N LYS A 190 -10.91 3.64 -3.34
CA LYS A 190 -11.14 4.38 -2.10
C LYS A 190 -9.95 5.27 -1.77
N ILE A 191 -10.22 6.45 -1.26
CA ILE A 191 -9.18 7.42 -0.91
C ILE A 191 -9.38 7.90 0.54
N LEU A 192 -8.39 7.61 1.39
CA LEU A 192 -8.23 8.20 2.72
C LEU A 192 -7.21 9.33 2.64
N SER A 193 -7.52 10.48 3.24
CA SER A 193 -6.57 11.59 3.34
C SER A 193 -6.22 11.89 4.79
N CYS A 194 -4.97 12.26 5.04
CA CYS A 194 -4.46 12.47 6.38
C CYS A 194 -3.43 13.61 6.42
N PRO A 195 -3.54 14.63 7.31
CA PRO A 195 -2.52 15.63 7.52
C PRO A 195 -1.41 15.11 8.44
N TRP A 196 -0.15 15.45 8.13
CA TRP A 196 0.99 15.30 9.05
C TRP A 196 1.10 16.49 10.00
N THR A 197 0.58 17.62 9.60
CA THR A 197 0.51 18.85 10.42
C THR A 197 -0.60 19.76 9.92
N SER A 198 -1.12 20.61 10.81
CA SER A 198 -1.92 21.79 10.43
C SER A 198 -1.00 22.90 9.85
N PRO A 199 -1.56 23.94 9.22
CA PRO A 199 -0.82 25.17 8.93
C PRO A 199 -0.01 25.66 10.14
N THR A 200 1.22 26.14 9.89
CA THR A 200 2.17 26.44 10.99
C THR A 200 1.65 27.52 11.92
N TRP A 201 0.93 28.50 11.39
CA TRP A 201 0.34 29.58 12.17
C TRP A 201 -0.79 29.13 13.13
N MET A 202 -1.38 27.96 12.91
CA MET A 202 -2.36 27.38 13.83
C MET A 202 -1.71 26.65 15.02
N LYS A 203 -0.40 26.46 15.00
CA LYS A 203 0.33 25.64 15.98
C LYS A 203 0.92 26.47 17.11
N THR A 204 1.06 25.82 18.27
CA THR A 204 1.65 26.44 19.48
C THR A 204 3.12 26.84 19.33
N ASN A 205 3.84 26.25 18.37
CA ASN A 205 5.27 26.46 18.12
C ASN A 205 5.57 27.10 16.76
N ASN A 206 4.56 27.40 15.95
CA ASN A 206 4.69 27.97 14.61
C ASN A 206 5.74 27.26 13.74
N SER A 207 5.77 25.91 13.77
CA SER A 207 6.77 25.09 13.09
C SER A 207 6.11 23.89 12.42
N PHE A 208 6.69 23.41 11.30
CA PHE A 208 6.27 22.17 10.66
C PHE A 208 6.49 20.93 11.54
N ARG A 209 7.40 20.97 12.52
CA ARG A 209 7.73 19.83 13.37
C ARG A 209 7.24 20.01 14.80
N GLY A 210 6.57 18.98 15.35
CA GLY A 210 6.09 18.97 16.73
C GLY A 210 5.08 20.07 17.02
N GLY A 211 4.96 20.49 18.27
CA GLY A 211 3.93 21.43 18.73
C GLY A 211 2.53 20.81 18.67
N SER A 212 1.54 21.55 19.12
CA SER A 212 0.13 21.14 19.12
C SER A 212 -0.73 22.17 18.39
N LEU A 213 -1.89 21.77 17.92
CA LEU A 213 -2.89 22.68 17.38
C LEU A 213 -3.42 23.58 18.51
N SER A 214 -3.33 24.89 18.34
CA SER A 214 -3.94 25.83 19.29
C SER A 214 -5.47 25.72 19.26
N THR A 215 -6.09 25.62 20.43
CA THR A 215 -7.54 25.55 20.55
C THR A 215 -8.26 26.75 19.94
N THR A 216 -7.59 27.90 19.87
CA THR A 216 -8.09 29.13 19.21
C THR A 216 -8.41 28.89 17.73
N TYR A 217 -7.70 27.93 17.09
CA TYR A 217 -7.84 27.67 15.65
C TYR A 217 -8.61 26.39 15.32
N TYR A 218 -9.23 25.72 16.30
CA TYR A 218 -10.02 24.49 16.03
C TYR A 218 -11.12 24.73 15.00
N ASP A 219 -11.81 25.87 15.08
CA ASP A 219 -12.85 26.23 14.09
C ASP A 219 -12.24 26.43 12.69
N ALA A 220 -11.17 27.17 12.57
CA ALA A 220 -10.48 27.38 11.29
C ALA A 220 -9.93 26.07 10.72
N TYR A 221 -9.38 25.20 11.57
CA TYR A 221 -8.85 23.92 11.13
C TYR A 221 -9.94 22.95 10.65
N ALA A 222 -11.12 22.95 11.26
CA ALA A 222 -12.27 22.19 10.75
C ALA A 222 -12.73 22.69 9.37
N ARG A 223 -12.76 24.03 9.16
CA ARG A 223 -13.04 24.63 7.84
C ARG A 223 -11.95 24.33 6.81
N TYR A 224 -10.70 24.19 7.23
CA TYR A 224 -9.59 23.78 6.37
C TYR A 224 -9.82 22.39 5.76
N PHE A 225 -10.28 21.40 6.53
CA PHE A 225 -10.70 20.08 6.01
C PHE A 225 -11.85 20.20 5.01
N ILE A 226 -12.85 21.03 5.30
CA ILE A 226 -13.99 21.23 4.40
C ILE A 226 -13.54 21.82 3.07
N LYS A 227 -12.71 22.88 3.10
CA LYS A 227 -12.15 23.49 1.89
C LYS A 227 -11.35 22.49 1.07
N TYR A 228 -10.51 21.68 1.73
CA TYR A 228 -9.75 20.62 1.08
C TYR A 228 -10.65 19.60 0.38
N ILE A 229 -11.62 19.04 1.07
CA ILE A 229 -12.55 18.03 0.50
C ILE A 229 -13.31 18.62 -0.69
N GLN A 230 -13.76 19.87 -0.57
CA GLN A 230 -14.47 20.56 -1.64
C GLN A 230 -13.56 20.85 -2.85
N ALA A 231 -12.31 21.28 -2.62
CA ALA A 231 -11.33 21.53 -3.67
C ALA A 231 -10.94 20.24 -4.42
N MET A 232 -10.70 19.14 -3.70
CA MET A 232 -10.44 17.83 -4.32
C MET A 232 -11.65 17.33 -5.12
N LYS A 233 -12.86 17.50 -4.58
CA LYS A 233 -14.10 17.19 -5.30
C LYS A 233 -14.26 18.01 -6.58
N ALA A 234 -13.89 19.27 -6.57
CA ALA A 234 -13.90 20.14 -7.77
C ALA A 234 -12.91 19.65 -8.84
N GLU A 235 -11.82 18.98 -8.44
CA GLU A 235 -10.89 18.30 -9.34
C GLU A 235 -11.39 16.91 -9.79
N GLY A 236 -12.58 16.47 -9.35
CA GLY A 236 -13.14 15.15 -9.65
C GLY A 236 -12.62 14.03 -8.76
N ILE A 237 -12.02 14.35 -7.62
CA ILE A 237 -11.44 13.39 -6.67
C ILE A 237 -12.29 13.36 -5.41
N ILE A 238 -12.88 12.21 -5.12
CA ILE A 238 -13.70 12.02 -3.92
C ILE A 238 -12.81 11.51 -2.78
N ILE A 239 -12.82 12.22 -1.66
CA ILE A 239 -12.17 11.78 -0.42
C ILE A 239 -13.19 10.98 0.39
N ASP A 240 -13.01 9.65 0.46
CA ASP A 240 -13.92 8.74 1.16
C ASP A 240 -13.82 8.86 2.69
N ALA A 241 -12.61 9.09 3.19
CA ALA A 241 -12.34 9.21 4.61
C ALA A 241 -11.19 10.18 4.91
N ILE A 242 -11.17 10.69 6.15
CA ILE A 242 -10.01 11.41 6.69
C ILE A 242 -9.66 10.86 8.07
N THR A 243 -8.38 10.95 8.44
CA THR A 243 -7.97 10.95 9.84
C THR A 243 -7.58 12.37 10.25
N PRO A 244 -7.92 12.84 11.47
CA PRO A 244 -7.63 14.22 11.87
C PRO A 244 -6.14 14.54 11.96
N GLN A 245 -5.29 13.53 12.21
CA GLN A 245 -3.84 13.68 12.34
C GLN A 245 -3.13 12.34 12.12
N ASN A 246 -2.08 12.31 11.29
CA ASN A 246 -1.13 11.22 11.22
C ASN A 246 -0.30 11.17 12.50
N GLU A 247 -0.18 9.99 13.09
CA GLU A 247 0.66 9.71 14.26
C GLU A 247 0.58 10.80 15.34
N PRO A 248 -0.61 11.03 15.93
CA PRO A 248 -0.85 12.16 16.81
C PRO A 248 0.00 12.19 18.08
N LEU A 249 0.74 11.14 18.39
CA LEU A 249 1.67 11.08 19.53
C LEU A 249 3.15 11.13 19.11
N ASN A 250 3.45 11.34 17.82
CA ASN A 250 4.83 11.42 17.30
C ASN A 250 5.23 12.88 16.97
N PRO A 251 6.02 13.56 17.84
CA PRO A 251 6.48 14.92 17.57
C PRO A 251 7.71 14.99 16.67
N ASN A 252 8.30 13.83 16.31
CA ASN A 252 9.64 13.78 15.73
C ASN A 252 9.68 13.71 14.21
N ASN A 253 8.56 13.38 13.58
CA ASN A 253 8.47 13.37 12.12
C ASN A 253 8.50 14.80 11.54
N THR A 254 8.88 14.97 10.29
CA THR A 254 8.88 16.26 9.60
C THR A 254 8.12 16.14 8.28
N PRO A 255 6.88 16.67 8.19
CA PRO A 255 6.17 17.42 9.25
C PRO A 255 5.55 16.55 10.34
N SER A 256 5.12 17.15 11.45
CA SER A 256 4.37 16.48 12.53
C SER A 256 3.59 17.47 13.40
N LEU A 257 2.58 16.96 14.11
CA LEU A 257 1.78 17.70 15.07
C LEU A 257 1.32 16.75 16.18
N VAL A 258 1.48 17.14 17.44
CA VAL A 258 0.98 16.39 18.58
C VAL A 258 -0.49 16.74 18.83
N MET A 259 -1.32 15.73 18.96
CA MET A 259 -2.73 15.85 19.30
C MET A 259 -3.09 14.73 20.30
N GLN A 260 -3.36 15.07 21.55
CA GLN A 260 -3.74 14.09 22.56
C GLN A 260 -5.16 13.56 22.33
N ALA A 261 -5.51 12.42 22.93
CA ALA A 261 -6.83 11.80 22.75
C ALA A 261 -8.00 12.74 23.13
N ASN A 262 -7.86 13.48 24.24
CA ASN A 262 -8.85 14.47 24.66
C ASN A 262 -8.93 15.68 23.73
N GLU A 263 -7.81 16.09 23.12
CA GLU A 263 -7.77 17.18 22.12
C GLU A 263 -8.46 16.75 20.83
N GLN A 264 -8.17 15.54 20.32
CA GLN A 264 -8.84 14.98 19.14
C GLN A 264 -10.35 14.81 19.41
N THR A 265 -10.71 14.33 20.61
CA THR A 265 -12.10 14.21 21.03
C THR A 265 -12.81 15.57 21.02
N ALA A 266 -12.20 16.59 21.62
CA ALA A 266 -12.74 17.95 21.64
C ALA A 266 -12.86 18.56 20.25
N PHE A 267 -11.86 18.35 19.39
CA PHE A 267 -11.86 18.80 18.01
C PHE A 267 -12.99 18.15 17.20
N ILE A 268 -13.14 16.82 17.29
CA ILE A 268 -14.17 16.08 16.56
C ILE A 268 -15.57 16.51 17.01
N LYS A 269 -15.86 16.49 18.32
CA LYS A 269 -17.22 16.72 18.82
C LYS A 269 -17.71 18.15 18.69
N ASN A 270 -16.82 19.13 18.87
CA ASN A 270 -17.22 20.52 18.94
C ASN A 270 -17.07 21.29 17.62
N TYR A 271 -16.21 20.77 16.70
CA TYR A 271 -15.86 21.52 15.48
C TYR A 271 -16.00 20.64 14.23
N LEU A 272 -15.17 19.60 14.06
CA LEU A 272 -15.07 18.87 12.80
C LEU A 272 -16.37 18.16 12.43
N GLY A 273 -16.93 17.38 13.35
CA GLY A 273 -18.18 16.63 13.14
C GLY A 273 -19.38 17.52 12.86
N PRO A 274 -19.69 18.51 13.72
CA PRO A 274 -20.77 19.46 13.47
C PRO A 274 -20.64 20.24 12.18
N GLN A 275 -19.42 20.70 11.84
CA GLN A 275 -19.18 21.46 10.62
C GLN A 275 -19.31 20.59 9.36
N PHE A 276 -18.81 19.34 9.37
CA PHE A 276 -19.05 18.38 8.28
C PHE A 276 -20.55 18.17 8.05
N LYS A 277 -21.30 17.95 9.13
CA LYS A 277 -22.77 17.80 9.05
C LYS A 277 -23.43 19.03 8.44
N THR A 278 -23.05 20.22 8.88
CA THR A 278 -23.62 21.50 8.39
C THR A 278 -23.25 21.73 6.91
N ALA A 279 -22.03 21.38 6.51
CA ALA A 279 -21.56 21.52 5.13
C ALA A 279 -22.02 20.39 4.19
N GLY A 280 -22.78 19.40 4.69
CA GLY A 280 -23.22 18.23 3.91
C GLY A 280 -22.06 17.34 3.44
N ILE A 281 -20.94 17.32 4.18
CA ILE A 281 -19.79 16.45 3.92
C ILE A 281 -20.09 15.05 4.44
N THR A 282 -19.97 14.05 3.53
CA THR A 282 -20.18 12.62 3.85
C THR A 282 -18.87 11.85 4.03
N THR A 283 -17.73 12.51 3.88
CA THR A 283 -16.41 11.94 4.15
C THR A 283 -16.35 11.43 5.59
N LYS A 284 -15.94 10.18 5.77
CA LYS A 284 -15.83 9.54 7.09
C LYS A 284 -14.72 10.17 7.91
N ILE A 285 -14.94 10.31 9.21
CA ILE A 285 -13.90 10.68 10.17
C ILE A 285 -13.45 9.40 10.87
N ILE A 286 -12.16 9.06 10.75
CA ILE A 286 -11.54 7.89 11.38
C ILE A 286 -10.56 8.41 12.43
N SER A 287 -10.74 8.01 13.69
CA SER A 287 -9.91 8.51 14.79
C SER A 287 -8.54 7.85 14.87
N TYR A 288 -7.64 8.47 15.56
CA TYR A 288 -6.29 7.99 15.93
C TYR A 288 -5.29 8.05 14.77
N ASP A 289 -5.04 6.92 14.06
CA ASP A 289 -4.04 6.79 12.97
C ASP A 289 -2.59 6.68 13.48
N HIS A 290 -2.35 5.74 14.42
CA HIS A 290 -1.05 5.50 15.05
C HIS A 290 -0.94 4.06 15.59
N ASN A 291 0.12 3.79 16.36
CA ASN A 291 0.56 2.47 16.81
C ASN A 291 -0.41 1.75 17.75
N LEU A 292 -0.38 0.42 17.68
CA LEU A 292 -1.27 -0.49 18.42
C LEU A 292 -0.95 -0.66 19.91
N ASP A 293 0.13 -0.05 20.42
CA ASP A 293 0.46 0.01 21.86
C ASP A 293 -0.37 1.03 22.65
N ARG A 294 -1.14 1.90 21.98
CA ARG A 294 -1.94 2.97 22.60
C ARG A 294 -3.42 2.90 22.20
N THR A 295 -4.02 1.73 22.40
CA THR A 295 -5.48 1.52 22.17
C THR A 295 -6.37 2.35 23.11
N ASP A 296 -5.82 2.83 24.21
CA ASP A 296 -6.48 3.81 25.10
C ASP A 296 -6.87 5.11 24.37
N TYR A 297 -6.10 5.51 23.36
CA TYR A 297 -6.40 6.73 22.60
C TYR A 297 -7.73 6.63 21.83
N PRO A 298 -7.91 5.69 20.87
CA PRO A 298 -9.19 5.59 20.17
C PRO A 298 -10.34 5.21 21.12
N LEU A 299 -10.09 4.41 22.15
CA LEU A 299 -11.12 4.11 23.17
C LEU A 299 -11.60 5.38 23.89
N THR A 300 -10.70 6.32 24.21
CA THR A 300 -11.06 7.62 24.79
C THR A 300 -11.96 8.43 23.85
N VAL A 301 -11.63 8.49 22.56
CA VAL A 301 -12.45 9.19 21.56
C VAL A 301 -13.83 8.54 21.41
N LEU A 302 -13.89 7.21 21.34
CA LEU A 302 -15.13 6.46 21.17
C LEU A 302 -16.02 6.44 22.43
N ALA A 303 -15.43 6.60 23.62
CA ALA A 303 -16.17 6.68 24.88
C ALA A 303 -16.94 8.00 25.05
N ASP A 304 -16.54 9.07 24.36
CA ASP A 304 -17.24 10.35 24.43
C ASP A 304 -18.54 10.29 23.61
N ALA A 305 -19.68 10.34 24.30
CA ALA A 305 -21.00 10.22 23.69
C ALA A 305 -21.32 11.31 22.65
N ALA A 306 -20.63 12.46 22.69
CA ALA A 306 -20.83 13.55 21.74
C ALA A 306 -19.87 13.43 20.53
N ALA A 307 -18.68 12.83 20.68
CA ALA A 307 -17.75 12.57 19.58
C ALA A 307 -18.13 11.31 18.79
N ASN A 308 -18.52 10.23 19.49
CA ASN A 308 -18.79 8.91 18.91
C ASN A 308 -19.70 8.94 17.66
N PRO A 309 -20.83 9.69 17.60
CA PRO A 309 -21.69 9.72 16.42
C PRO A 309 -21.01 10.23 15.15
N TYR A 310 -19.93 11.01 15.25
CA TYR A 310 -19.19 11.55 14.11
C TYR A 310 -18.06 10.64 13.64
N VAL A 311 -17.65 9.64 14.47
CA VAL A 311 -16.51 8.77 14.20
C VAL A 311 -16.98 7.48 13.54
N ASP A 312 -16.47 7.17 12.35
CA ASP A 312 -16.75 5.92 11.64
C ASP A 312 -15.99 4.74 12.27
N GLY A 313 -14.77 4.97 12.74
CA GLY A 313 -13.91 3.93 13.32
C GLY A 313 -12.56 4.46 13.75
N SER A 314 -11.61 3.54 13.92
CA SER A 314 -10.24 3.83 14.36
C SER A 314 -9.19 3.27 13.39
N ALA A 315 -8.13 4.03 13.14
CA ALA A 315 -7.03 3.68 12.25
C ALA A 315 -5.76 3.35 13.04
N PHE A 316 -5.00 2.37 12.53
CA PHE A 316 -3.82 1.84 13.21
C PHE A 316 -2.60 1.66 12.30
N HIS A 317 -1.41 1.82 12.92
CA HIS A 317 -0.09 1.46 12.45
C HIS A 317 0.47 0.33 13.32
N LEU A 318 1.52 -0.36 12.87
CA LEU A 318 2.14 -1.47 13.62
C LEU A 318 3.66 -1.29 13.77
N TYR A 319 4.13 -0.10 14.11
CA TYR A 319 5.53 0.11 14.53
C TYR A 319 5.75 -0.26 16.00
N SER A 320 4.67 -0.34 16.78
CA SER A 320 4.64 -0.78 18.18
C SER A 320 3.30 -1.43 18.52
N GLY A 321 3.30 -2.31 19.52
CA GLY A 321 2.11 -3.03 19.97
C GLY A 321 1.91 -4.37 19.25
N SER A 322 0.67 -4.89 19.26
CA SER A 322 0.30 -6.16 18.64
C SER A 322 -0.90 -5.98 17.73
N ILE A 323 -0.89 -6.67 16.58
CA ILE A 323 -2.01 -6.65 15.64
C ILE A 323 -3.34 -7.10 16.27
N THR A 324 -3.28 -7.96 17.28
CA THR A 324 -4.45 -8.45 18.01
C THR A 324 -5.14 -7.35 18.85
N SER A 325 -4.43 -6.25 19.15
CA SER A 325 -5.02 -5.10 19.86
C SER A 325 -6.16 -4.42 19.09
N MET A 326 -6.22 -4.60 17.76
CA MET A 326 -7.34 -4.12 16.93
C MET A 326 -8.66 -4.76 17.37
N SER A 327 -8.66 -6.06 17.68
CA SER A 327 -9.85 -6.75 18.18
C SER A 327 -10.34 -6.19 19.51
N ALA A 328 -9.45 -5.77 20.41
CA ALA A 328 -9.86 -5.17 21.69
C ALA A 328 -10.63 -3.85 21.48
N VAL A 329 -10.25 -3.04 20.49
CA VAL A 329 -11.01 -1.82 20.15
C VAL A 329 -12.33 -2.16 19.48
N HIS A 330 -12.35 -3.11 18.55
CA HIS A 330 -13.59 -3.57 17.92
C HIS A 330 -14.58 -4.15 18.95
N ASP A 331 -14.12 -5.01 19.85
CA ASP A 331 -14.97 -5.69 20.81
C ASP A 331 -15.58 -4.71 21.83
N ALA A 332 -14.86 -3.63 22.16
CA ALA A 332 -15.38 -2.53 22.98
C ALA A 332 -16.46 -1.70 22.25
N TYR A 333 -16.32 -1.54 20.92
CA TYR A 333 -17.24 -0.76 20.08
C TYR A 333 -17.57 -1.51 18.78
N PRO A 334 -18.36 -2.60 18.81
CA PRO A 334 -18.54 -3.50 17.67
C PRO A 334 -19.30 -2.90 16.48
N THR A 335 -19.92 -1.73 16.65
CA THR A 335 -20.55 -0.98 15.55
C THR A 335 -19.60 -0.01 14.86
N LYS A 336 -18.36 0.13 15.35
CA LYS A 336 -17.33 0.99 14.79
C LYS A 336 -16.35 0.17 13.97
N ASN A 337 -15.92 0.74 12.86
CA ASN A 337 -14.99 0.08 11.94
C ASN A 337 -13.54 0.16 12.45
N VAL A 338 -12.71 -0.74 11.96
CA VAL A 338 -11.28 -0.78 12.23
C VAL A 338 -10.53 -0.73 10.90
N TYR A 339 -9.46 0.05 10.85
CA TYR A 339 -8.67 0.30 9.66
C TYR A 339 -7.18 0.10 9.96
N PHE A 340 -6.44 -0.48 9.02
CA PHE A 340 -4.99 -0.55 9.08
C PHE A 340 -4.42 0.37 8.01
N THR A 341 -3.77 1.45 8.40
CA THR A 341 -3.49 2.59 7.53
C THR A 341 -2.03 2.79 7.19
N GLU A 342 -1.10 2.15 7.92
CA GLU A 342 0.32 2.29 7.60
C GLU A 342 1.20 1.20 8.22
N GLN A 343 2.12 0.68 7.39
CA GLN A 343 3.33 -0.04 7.78
C GLN A 343 4.35 0.06 6.64
N TRP A 344 5.60 0.34 6.97
CA TRP A 344 6.67 0.47 5.99
C TRP A 344 7.49 -0.81 5.82
N VAL A 345 8.13 -0.96 4.67
CA VAL A 345 9.28 -1.84 4.53
C VAL A 345 10.55 -0.99 4.63
N GLY A 346 11.44 -1.35 5.57
CA GLY A 346 12.71 -0.64 5.75
C GLY A 346 13.75 -1.06 4.72
N GLY A 347 14.38 -0.09 4.05
CA GLY A 347 15.47 -0.36 3.11
C GLY A 347 16.79 -0.77 3.80
N PRO A 348 17.62 -1.63 3.16
CA PRO A 348 17.47 -2.17 1.82
C PRO A 348 16.45 -3.32 1.72
N GLY A 349 15.83 -3.74 2.84
CA GLY A 349 14.85 -4.82 2.92
C GLY A 349 15.49 -6.21 3.05
N ASN A 350 14.66 -7.14 3.51
CA ASN A 350 14.92 -8.58 3.49
C ASN A 350 13.69 -9.26 2.89
N PHE A 351 13.73 -9.55 1.58
CA PHE A 351 12.57 -10.03 0.85
C PHE A 351 11.83 -11.17 1.57
N ALA A 352 12.54 -12.21 2.02
CA ALA A 352 11.95 -13.36 2.69
C ALA A 352 11.32 -13.02 4.05
N GLY A 353 12.05 -12.24 4.86
CA GLY A 353 11.58 -11.80 6.18
C GLY A 353 10.40 -10.84 6.08
N ASP A 354 10.49 -9.84 5.21
CA ASP A 354 9.45 -8.84 4.99
C ASP A 354 8.19 -9.48 4.40
N LEU A 355 8.34 -10.39 3.40
CA LEU A 355 7.21 -11.13 2.84
C LEU A 355 6.45 -11.89 3.93
N SER A 356 7.17 -12.66 4.72
CA SER A 356 6.57 -13.47 5.79
C SER A 356 5.93 -12.60 6.87
N TRP A 357 6.65 -11.57 7.35
CA TRP A 357 6.16 -10.73 8.44
C TRP A 357 4.94 -9.91 8.04
N HIS A 358 4.99 -9.24 6.89
CA HIS A 358 3.89 -8.36 6.43
C HIS A 358 2.64 -9.16 6.05
N VAL A 359 2.80 -10.30 5.36
CA VAL A 359 1.63 -11.14 5.04
C VAL A 359 1.01 -11.69 6.32
N ASN A 360 1.82 -12.16 7.29
CA ASN A 360 1.31 -12.71 8.55
C ASN A 360 0.60 -11.67 9.41
N ASN A 361 1.22 -10.51 9.61
CA ASN A 361 0.70 -9.50 10.54
C ASN A 361 -0.33 -8.58 9.87
N LEU A 362 -0.14 -8.22 8.58
CA LEU A 362 -0.97 -7.22 7.95
C LEU A 362 -2.08 -7.86 7.11
N ILE A 363 -1.73 -8.62 6.06
CA ILE A 363 -2.77 -9.18 5.18
C ILE A 363 -3.67 -10.16 5.95
N ILE A 364 -3.07 -11.09 6.67
CA ILE A 364 -3.79 -12.10 7.46
C ILE A 364 -4.19 -11.50 8.82
N GLY A 365 -3.23 -10.97 9.56
CA GLY A 365 -3.41 -10.54 10.93
C GLY A 365 -4.41 -9.38 11.06
N ALA A 366 -4.22 -8.28 10.35
CA ALA A 366 -5.13 -7.14 10.44
C ALA A 366 -6.56 -7.53 10.01
N THR A 367 -6.69 -8.27 8.90
CA THR A 367 -8.03 -8.68 8.44
C THR A 367 -8.70 -9.69 9.39
N ARG A 368 -7.94 -10.59 10.05
CA ARG A 368 -8.49 -11.44 11.11
C ARG A 368 -8.87 -10.65 12.36
N ASN A 369 -8.27 -9.49 12.57
CA ASN A 369 -8.56 -8.57 13.68
C ASN A 369 -9.43 -7.37 13.22
N TRP A 370 -10.41 -7.62 12.36
CA TRP A 370 -11.49 -6.72 11.96
C TRP A 370 -11.12 -5.59 11.00
N SER A 371 -9.87 -5.49 10.54
CA SER A 371 -9.55 -4.44 9.58
C SER A 371 -10.34 -4.56 8.28
N ARG A 372 -10.87 -3.42 7.82
CA ARG A 372 -11.58 -3.31 6.55
C ARG A 372 -10.65 -3.03 5.38
N ASN A 373 -9.46 -2.55 5.66
CA ASN A 373 -8.41 -2.29 4.67
C ASN A 373 -7.05 -2.68 5.21
N VAL A 374 -6.05 -2.77 4.33
CA VAL A 374 -4.64 -2.81 4.70
C VAL A 374 -3.87 -1.92 3.73
N LEU A 375 -3.14 -0.95 4.28
CA LEU A 375 -2.31 -0.04 3.52
C LEU A 375 -0.85 -0.16 3.96
N GLU A 376 0.00 -0.51 3.01
CA GLU A 376 1.44 -0.36 3.15
C GLU A 376 1.82 1.12 2.98
N TRP A 377 3.01 1.51 3.46
CA TRP A 377 3.45 2.89 3.37
C TRP A 377 3.60 3.33 1.90
N ASN A 378 4.73 3.83 1.49
CA ASN A 378 4.86 4.52 0.22
C ASN A 378 4.78 3.59 -1.02
N LEU A 379 3.97 3.99 -1.99
CA LEU A 379 3.83 3.29 -3.26
C LEU A 379 5.14 3.27 -4.05
N ALA A 380 5.90 4.37 -4.06
CA ALA A 380 7.14 4.47 -4.80
C ALA A 380 8.17 5.33 -4.06
N ALA A 381 9.44 4.98 -4.25
CA ALA A 381 10.61 5.77 -3.91
C ALA A 381 11.67 5.66 -5.03
N ASP A 382 12.65 6.57 -5.06
CA ASP A 382 13.85 6.40 -5.87
C ASP A 382 14.88 5.45 -5.20
N ALA A 383 16.02 5.24 -5.83
CA ALA A 383 17.08 4.37 -5.30
C ALA A 383 17.73 4.91 -4.00
N GLY A 384 17.54 6.18 -3.69
CA GLY A 384 17.99 6.83 -2.44
C GLY A 384 16.87 6.96 -1.41
N TYR A 385 15.74 6.27 -1.60
CA TYR A 385 14.53 6.33 -0.76
C TYR A 385 13.83 7.69 -0.75
N GLY A 386 14.14 8.55 -1.72
CA GLY A 386 13.51 9.86 -1.91
C GLY A 386 12.31 9.82 -2.88
N PRO A 387 11.68 10.99 -3.12
CA PRO A 387 11.86 12.26 -2.41
C PRO A 387 11.37 12.22 -0.96
N HIS A 388 12.06 12.89 -0.07
CA HIS A 388 11.66 13.06 1.33
C HIS A 388 12.00 14.47 1.83
N THR A 389 11.31 14.94 2.87
CA THR A 389 11.61 16.21 3.52
C THR A 389 12.94 16.15 4.28
N VAL A 390 13.48 17.31 4.64
CA VAL A 390 14.62 17.36 5.57
C VAL A 390 14.16 16.87 6.95
N GLY A 391 14.72 15.73 7.39
CA GLY A 391 14.30 15.02 8.61
C GLY A 391 13.13 14.05 8.41
N GLY A 392 12.72 13.79 7.17
CA GLY A 392 11.80 12.70 6.81
C GLY A 392 12.49 11.34 6.72
N CYS A 393 11.74 10.32 6.33
CA CYS A 393 12.24 8.95 6.24
C CYS A 393 13.30 8.79 5.15
N THR A 394 14.51 8.38 5.51
CA THR A 394 15.66 8.17 4.60
C THR A 394 15.88 6.71 4.21
N THR A 395 15.02 5.80 4.65
CA THR A 395 15.12 4.36 4.40
C THR A 395 13.77 3.71 4.11
N CYS A 396 12.74 4.50 3.74
CA CYS A 396 11.42 3.98 3.38
C CYS A 396 11.45 3.37 1.98
N LEU A 397 11.56 2.03 1.89
CA LEU A 397 11.54 1.30 0.63
C LEU A 397 10.11 1.30 0.07
N GLY A 398 9.90 1.92 -1.08
CA GLY A 398 8.59 1.90 -1.75
C GLY A 398 8.22 0.50 -2.25
N ALA A 399 6.94 0.27 -2.52
CA ALA A 399 6.51 -0.91 -3.26
C ALA A 399 7.18 -0.97 -4.64
N LEU A 400 7.51 0.20 -5.18
CA LEU A 400 8.29 0.39 -6.41
C LEU A 400 9.54 1.21 -6.11
N THR A 401 10.66 0.81 -6.74
CA THR A 401 11.83 1.68 -6.88
C THR A 401 11.83 2.23 -8.31
N ILE A 402 11.73 3.54 -8.45
CA ILE A 402 11.64 4.22 -9.75
C ILE A 402 12.95 4.97 -10.02
N GLY A 403 13.66 4.53 -11.06
CA GLY A 403 14.80 5.23 -11.65
C GLY A 403 14.40 5.97 -12.94
N PRO A 404 15.35 6.68 -13.59
CA PRO A 404 15.06 7.49 -14.79
C PRO A 404 14.41 6.72 -15.95
N ALA A 405 14.68 5.42 -16.06
CA ALA A 405 14.15 4.55 -17.12
C ALA A 405 13.77 3.14 -16.60
N THR A 406 13.79 2.92 -15.30
CA THR A 406 13.57 1.60 -14.70
C THR A 406 12.50 1.67 -13.63
N VAL A 407 11.72 0.60 -13.49
CA VAL A 407 10.75 0.40 -12.40
C VAL A 407 10.95 -1.01 -11.86
N THR A 408 11.46 -1.09 -10.63
CA THR A 408 11.63 -2.35 -9.90
C THR A 408 10.47 -2.56 -8.94
N ARG A 409 9.95 -3.79 -8.84
CA ARG A 409 8.91 -4.17 -7.87
C ARG A 409 9.61 -4.75 -6.65
N ASN A 410 9.36 -4.14 -5.50
CA ASN A 410 9.89 -4.59 -4.21
C ASN A 410 8.88 -5.50 -3.51
N VAL A 411 9.25 -6.04 -2.36
CA VAL A 411 8.45 -7.05 -1.65
C VAL A 411 7.02 -6.58 -1.34
N SER A 412 6.84 -5.31 -0.95
CA SER A 412 5.53 -4.72 -0.65
C SER A 412 4.55 -4.79 -1.84
N TYR A 413 5.06 -4.70 -3.10
CA TYR A 413 4.24 -4.90 -4.29
C TYR A 413 3.58 -6.30 -4.29
N TYR A 414 4.34 -7.35 -4.01
CA TYR A 414 3.85 -8.73 -4.01
C TYR A 414 2.96 -9.03 -2.80
N ILE A 415 3.27 -8.47 -1.64
CA ILE A 415 2.45 -8.57 -0.42
C ILE A 415 1.02 -8.09 -0.71
N VAL A 416 0.88 -6.88 -1.22
CA VAL A 416 -0.43 -6.29 -1.51
C VAL A 416 -1.11 -7.01 -2.68
N ALA A 417 -0.37 -7.46 -3.69
CA ALA A 417 -0.92 -8.16 -4.86
C ALA A 417 -1.69 -9.42 -4.48
N HIS A 418 -1.21 -10.20 -3.48
CA HIS A 418 -1.89 -11.41 -2.99
C HIS A 418 -3.31 -11.15 -2.50
N ALA A 419 -3.58 -9.96 -1.97
CA ALA A 419 -4.90 -9.57 -1.50
C ALA A 419 -5.66 -8.73 -2.54
N SER A 420 -5.08 -7.62 -3.01
CA SER A 420 -5.78 -6.59 -3.78
C SER A 420 -6.39 -7.10 -5.09
N LYS A 421 -5.71 -8.05 -5.78
CA LYS A 421 -6.18 -8.61 -7.04
C LYS A 421 -7.52 -9.33 -6.89
N PHE A 422 -7.71 -10.07 -5.83
CA PHE A 422 -8.82 -11.01 -5.68
C PHE A 422 -9.84 -10.59 -4.64
N VAL A 423 -9.40 -9.98 -3.54
CA VAL A 423 -10.27 -9.50 -2.47
C VAL A 423 -10.67 -8.06 -2.77
N ARG A 424 -11.67 -7.93 -3.64
CA ARG A 424 -12.16 -6.62 -4.10
C ARG A 424 -13.04 -5.95 -3.04
N PRO A 425 -13.21 -4.60 -3.08
CA PRO A 425 -14.17 -3.89 -2.24
C PRO A 425 -15.55 -4.57 -2.26
N GLY A 426 -16.16 -4.72 -1.08
CA GLY A 426 -17.40 -5.47 -0.91
C GLY A 426 -17.23 -6.98 -0.65
N SER A 427 -16.00 -7.52 -0.75
CA SER A 427 -15.72 -8.88 -0.25
C SER A 427 -15.93 -8.95 1.26
N VAL A 428 -16.35 -10.11 1.76
CA VAL A 428 -16.59 -10.33 3.19
C VAL A 428 -15.59 -11.37 3.71
N ARG A 429 -14.94 -11.10 4.85
CA ARG A 429 -14.15 -12.14 5.52
C ARG A 429 -15.07 -13.26 5.99
N ILE A 430 -14.70 -14.50 5.71
CA ILE A 430 -15.37 -15.71 6.14
C ILE A 430 -14.48 -16.54 7.06
N ASP A 431 -15.07 -17.52 7.76
CA ASP A 431 -14.30 -18.31 8.71
C ASP A 431 -13.36 -19.32 8.05
N SER A 432 -12.20 -19.47 8.63
CA SER A 432 -11.22 -20.52 8.35
C SER A 432 -10.42 -20.84 9.61
N ASN A 433 -10.20 -22.13 9.90
CA ASN A 433 -9.29 -22.53 10.98
C ASN A 433 -7.82 -22.32 10.56
N THR A 434 -6.94 -22.25 11.54
CA THR A 434 -5.50 -22.04 11.35
C THR A 434 -4.72 -23.24 11.85
N PRO A 435 -4.48 -24.28 11.04
CA PRO A 435 -3.55 -25.34 11.42
C PRO A 435 -2.15 -24.79 11.64
N ASP A 436 -1.34 -25.48 12.45
CA ASP A 436 0.04 -25.08 12.74
C ASP A 436 0.83 -24.85 11.44
N ASN A 437 1.63 -23.81 11.44
CA ASN A 437 2.46 -23.36 10.31
C ASN A 437 1.70 -22.93 9.03
N LEU A 438 0.37 -22.88 9.04
CA LEU A 438 -0.47 -22.46 7.91
C LEU A 438 -1.30 -21.24 8.29
N SER A 439 -0.62 -20.11 8.53
CA SER A 439 -1.29 -18.83 8.74
C SER A 439 -2.14 -18.49 7.52
N ASN A 440 -3.42 -18.14 7.71
CA ASN A 440 -4.31 -17.94 6.58
C ASN A 440 -5.47 -17.02 6.91
N VAL A 441 -6.13 -16.54 5.87
CA VAL A 441 -7.42 -15.83 5.95
C VAL A 441 -8.25 -16.11 4.70
N ALA A 442 -9.56 -16.22 4.87
CA ALA A 442 -10.50 -16.53 3.80
C ALA A 442 -11.51 -15.40 3.59
N PHE A 443 -11.89 -15.20 2.33
CA PHE A 443 -12.88 -14.22 1.91
C PHE A 443 -13.88 -14.82 0.92
N LYS A 444 -15.09 -14.26 0.92
CA LYS A 444 -16.10 -14.44 -0.11
C LYS A 444 -16.27 -13.12 -0.84
N THR A 445 -16.05 -13.14 -2.16
CA THR A 445 -16.19 -11.95 -3.01
C THR A 445 -17.66 -11.67 -3.33
N ALA A 446 -17.95 -10.47 -3.82
CA ALA A 446 -19.32 -10.08 -4.18
C ALA A 446 -19.89 -10.94 -5.32
N ASP A 447 -19.05 -11.45 -6.24
CA ASP A 447 -19.43 -12.39 -7.30
C ASP A 447 -19.45 -13.87 -6.83
N GLY A 448 -19.29 -14.10 -5.52
CA GLY A 448 -19.45 -15.40 -4.87
C GLY A 448 -18.22 -16.30 -4.88
N LYS A 449 -17.09 -15.89 -5.47
CA LYS A 449 -15.82 -16.64 -5.39
C LYS A 449 -15.30 -16.68 -3.96
N LYS A 450 -14.47 -17.66 -3.67
CA LYS A 450 -13.73 -17.81 -2.44
C LYS A 450 -12.28 -17.49 -2.71
N VAL A 451 -11.67 -16.76 -1.82
CA VAL A 451 -10.26 -16.40 -1.85
C VAL A 451 -9.65 -16.83 -0.53
N LEU A 452 -8.64 -17.68 -0.58
CA LEU A 452 -7.87 -18.09 0.60
C LEU A 452 -6.42 -17.67 0.40
N ILE A 453 -5.90 -16.85 1.31
CA ILE A 453 -4.49 -16.46 1.35
C ILE A 453 -3.83 -17.29 2.44
N VAL A 454 -2.75 -18.00 2.10
CA VAL A 454 -2.00 -18.87 3.00
C VAL A 454 -0.53 -18.50 3.00
N LEU A 455 0.04 -18.37 4.19
CA LEU A 455 1.48 -18.30 4.42
C LEU A 455 1.92 -19.58 5.14
N ASN A 456 2.93 -20.26 4.59
CA ASN A 456 3.65 -21.30 5.33
C ASN A 456 4.71 -20.64 6.22
N THR A 457 4.46 -20.59 7.53
CA THR A 457 5.38 -19.96 8.49
C THR A 457 6.56 -20.85 8.91
N SER A 458 6.59 -22.11 8.48
CA SER A 458 7.73 -23.02 8.70
C SER A 458 8.83 -22.85 7.66
N ALA A 459 9.98 -23.43 7.91
CA ALA A 459 11.10 -23.45 6.94
C ALA A 459 11.00 -24.62 5.93
N THR A 460 10.02 -25.52 6.06
CA THR A 460 9.90 -26.72 5.23
C THR A 460 8.64 -26.73 4.41
N LEU A 461 8.62 -27.56 3.36
CA LEU A 461 7.43 -27.81 2.56
C LEU A 461 6.28 -28.32 3.44
N GLN A 462 5.11 -27.71 3.32
CA GLN A 462 3.87 -28.18 3.93
C GLN A 462 2.92 -28.69 2.87
N ASN A 463 2.45 -29.94 3.05
CA ASN A 463 1.30 -30.47 2.31
C ASN A 463 0.06 -30.28 3.17
N PHE A 464 -1.01 -29.72 2.61
CA PHE A 464 -2.24 -29.45 3.36
C PHE A 464 -3.47 -29.58 2.48
N ASN A 465 -4.62 -29.70 3.10
CA ASN A 465 -5.90 -29.71 2.42
C ASN A 465 -6.62 -28.37 2.59
N ILE A 466 -7.29 -27.92 1.54
CA ILE A 466 -8.33 -26.91 1.59
C ILE A 466 -9.66 -27.66 1.53
N LYS A 467 -10.46 -27.59 2.62
CA LYS A 467 -11.77 -28.25 2.69
C LYS A 467 -12.90 -27.24 2.49
N PHE A 468 -13.75 -27.53 1.52
CA PHE A 468 -14.93 -26.73 1.22
C PHE A 468 -16.09 -27.64 0.75
N ASN A 469 -17.30 -27.46 1.32
CA ASN A 469 -18.50 -28.26 0.99
C ASN A 469 -18.24 -29.79 1.00
N ASN A 470 -17.60 -30.29 2.06
CA ASN A 470 -17.24 -31.71 2.26
C ASN A 470 -16.31 -32.31 1.19
N LYS A 471 -15.71 -31.48 0.34
CA LYS A 471 -14.65 -31.90 -0.60
C LYS A 471 -13.33 -31.29 -0.15
N ILE A 472 -12.23 -31.94 -0.52
CA ILE A 472 -10.88 -31.46 -0.28
C ILE A 472 -10.13 -31.27 -1.59
N VAL A 473 -9.24 -30.30 -1.60
CA VAL A 473 -8.14 -30.21 -2.56
C VAL A 473 -6.84 -30.19 -1.80
N THR A 474 -5.88 -31.03 -2.20
CA THR A 474 -4.54 -31.04 -1.58
C THR A 474 -3.62 -30.12 -2.33
N ALA A 475 -2.94 -29.25 -1.60
CA ALA A 475 -1.94 -28.31 -2.08
C ALA A 475 -0.62 -28.47 -1.32
N SER A 476 0.47 -27.99 -1.91
CA SER A 476 1.80 -27.94 -1.30
C SER A 476 2.32 -26.52 -1.32
N LEU A 477 2.97 -26.08 -0.24
CA LEU A 477 3.53 -24.72 -0.12
C LEU A 477 4.91 -24.79 0.53
N GLY A 478 5.94 -24.32 -0.17
CA GLY A 478 7.32 -24.26 0.33
C GLY A 478 7.44 -23.39 1.59
N GLY A 479 8.49 -23.61 2.37
CA GLY A 479 8.74 -22.83 3.59
C GLY A 479 8.87 -21.33 3.29
N GLY A 480 8.24 -20.48 4.10
CA GLY A 480 8.21 -19.01 3.93
C GLY A 480 7.42 -18.53 2.72
N SER A 481 6.81 -19.42 1.93
CA SER A 481 6.06 -19.04 0.73
C SER A 481 4.64 -18.58 1.04
N VAL A 482 4.12 -17.71 0.17
CA VAL A 482 2.74 -17.18 0.21
C VAL A 482 1.99 -17.66 -1.03
N ALA A 483 0.78 -18.16 -0.84
CA ALA A 483 -0.11 -18.50 -1.95
C ALA A 483 -1.51 -17.92 -1.76
N THR A 484 -2.10 -17.46 -2.86
CA THR A 484 -3.52 -17.11 -2.93
C THR A 484 -4.25 -18.14 -3.81
N PHE A 485 -5.25 -18.77 -3.22
CA PHE A 485 -6.12 -19.75 -3.84
C PHE A 485 -7.49 -19.13 -4.15
N VAL A 486 -8.03 -19.38 -5.36
CA VAL A 486 -9.29 -18.79 -5.82
C VAL A 486 -10.14 -19.83 -6.52
N TRP A 487 -11.42 -19.99 -6.12
CA TRP A 487 -12.40 -20.90 -6.72
C TRP A 487 -13.84 -20.39 -6.68
#